data_0221c7ecb46ce1ccf9a9d918f4e07259
#
_entry.id   0221c7ecb46ce1ccf9a9d918f4e07259
#
_cell.length_a   1.000
_cell.length_b   1.000
_cell.length_c   1.000
_cell.angle_alpha   90.00
_cell.angle_beta   90.00
_cell.angle_gamma   90.00
#
_symmetry.space_group_name_H-M   'P 1'
#
loop_
_entity.id
_entity.type
_entity.pdbx_description
1 polymer ?
#
loop_
_entity_poly.entity_id
_entity_poly.type
_entity_poly.pdbx_seq_one_letter_code
_entity_poly.pdbx_strand_id
1 'polypeptide(L)'
;KSKGDVNIDASKPMVALTFDDGPGERTGELLAQLEKYNAHATFFMQGKNIPGKEDFVKKMKETGCELGNHSYDHPQLTKLSADKIANQIGTTNDLIQQAAGSTATVMRPPYGAINDTVRSSVGLPMILWSIDTLDWKTRNAQSSIDTVMNDVQDGDVILMHDIHTESID
;
A
#
# COMPACT_ATOMS: atom_id res chain seq x y z
N LYS A 1 -4.62 -19.85 -16.76
CA LYS A 1 -4.40 -19.07 -15.54
C LYS A 1 -3.71 -17.78 -15.96
N SER A 2 -4.29 -16.61 -15.66
CA SER A 2 -3.60 -15.33 -15.87
C SER A 2 -2.37 -15.26 -14.96
N LYS A 3 -1.25 -14.72 -15.46
CA LYS A 3 -0.14 -14.30 -14.59
C LYS A 3 -0.71 -13.25 -13.64
N GLY A 4 -0.76 -13.51 -12.36
CA GLY A 4 -1.29 -12.60 -11.34
C GLY A 4 -2.39 -13.16 -10.45
N ASP A 5 -2.90 -14.38 -10.73
CA ASP A 5 -3.80 -15.04 -9.79
C ASP A 5 -2.97 -15.65 -8.65
N VAL A 6 -2.99 -15.00 -7.49
CA VAL A 6 -2.37 -15.50 -6.26
C VAL A 6 -3.25 -16.61 -5.70
N ASN A 7 -2.72 -17.80 -5.56
CA ASN A 7 -3.41 -18.93 -4.92
C ASN A 7 -3.18 -18.86 -3.41
N ILE A 8 -4.12 -18.25 -2.68
CA ILE A 8 -4.07 -18.13 -1.23
C ILE A 8 -4.62 -19.41 -0.61
N ASP A 9 -3.81 -20.09 0.21
CA ASP A 9 -4.21 -21.24 1.01
C ASP A 9 -4.62 -20.76 2.41
N ALA A 10 -5.90 -20.50 2.59
CA ALA A 10 -6.46 -19.99 3.85
C ALA A 10 -6.37 -20.99 5.03
N SER A 11 -5.87 -22.20 4.81
CA SER A 11 -5.59 -23.17 5.88
C SER A 11 -4.25 -22.96 6.57
N LYS A 12 -3.41 -22.08 6.03
CA LYS A 12 -2.08 -21.74 6.57
C LYS A 12 -2.09 -20.36 7.22
N PRO A 13 -1.28 -20.14 8.27
CA PRO A 13 -1.08 -18.81 8.81
C PRO A 13 -0.63 -17.83 7.73
N MET A 14 -1.20 -16.63 7.73
CA MET A 14 -0.93 -15.60 6.74
C MET A 14 -0.76 -14.24 7.40
N VAL A 15 0.07 -13.40 6.79
CA VAL A 15 0.19 -11.99 7.13
C VAL A 15 0.09 -11.15 5.84
N ALA A 16 -0.42 -9.94 5.94
CA ALA A 16 -0.44 -8.99 4.86
C ALA A 16 0.73 -8.01 4.99
N LEU A 17 1.68 -8.07 4.07
CA LEU A 17 2.71 -7.06 3.93
C LEU A 17 2.11 -5.85 3.20
N THR A 18 2.18 -4.67 3.80
CA THR A 18 1.63 -3.45 3.19
C THR A 18 2.64 -2.32 3.22
N PHE A 19 2.70 -1.57 2.13
CA PHE A 19 3.63 -0.46 1.94
C PHE A 19 2.87 0.79 1.55
N ASP A 20 3.08 1.87 2.31
CA ASP A 20 2.43 3.16 2.10
C ASP A 20 3.38 4.16 1.44
N ASP A 21 2.80 5.22 0.89
CA ASP A 21 3.44 6.44 0.38
C ASP A 21 4.15 6.32 -0.96
N GLY A 22 4.40 5.14 -1.48
CA GLY A 22 5.08 4.96 -2.76
C GLY A 22 4.28 5.41 -4.00
N PRO A 23 4.81 5.09 -5.18
CA PRO A 23 6.11 4.47 -5.45
C PRO A 23 7.30 5.34 -5.09
N GLY A 24 8.29 4.78 -4.37
CA GLY A 24 9.57 5.42 -4.07
C GLY A 24 10.66 5.10 -5.09
N GLU A 25 11.86 5.63 -4.88
CA GLU A 25 13.01 5.42 -5.78
C GLU A 25 13.48 3.95 -5.80
N ARG A 26 13.36 3.25 -4.67
CA ARG A 26 13.78 1.86 -4.51
C ARG A 26 12.63 0.85 -4.56
N THR A 27 11.43 1.27 -4.93
CA THR A 27 10.27 0.35 -5.05
C THR A 27 10.54 -0.82 -6.02
N GLY A 28 11.33 -0.58 -7.09
CA GLY A 28 11.75 -1.64 -8.01
C GLY A 28 12.61 -2.72 -7.34
N GLU A 29 13.48 -2.37 -6.41
CA GLU A 29 14.28 -3.33 -5.63
C GLU A 29 13.39 -4.16 -4.71
N LEU A 30 12.43 -3.53 -4.02
CA LEU A 30 11.44 -4.21 -3.20
C LEU A 30 10.63 -5.22 -4.01
N LEU A 31 10.14 -4.83 -5.19
CA LEU A 31 9.40 -5.72 -6.08
C LEU A 31 10.25 -6.94 -6.51
N ALA A 32 11.54 -6.75 -6.77
CA ALA A 32 12.46 -7.84 -7.09
C ALA A 32 12.65 -8.80 -5.91
N GLN A 33 12.71 -8.30 -4.67
CA GLN A 33 12.78 -9.14 -3.48
C GLN A 33 11.48 -9.92 -3.25
N LEU A 34 10.32 -9.28 -3.38
CA LEU A 34 9.02 -9.97 -3.28
C LEU A 34 8.93 -11.10 -4.30
N GLU A 35 9.31 -10.84 -5.55
CA GLU A 35 9.31 -11.86 -6.62
C GLU A 35 10.28 -13.02 -6.31
N LYS A 36 11.49 -12.71 -5.82
CA LYS A 36 12.51 -13.71 -5.43
C LYS A 36 11.99 -14.68 -4.35
N TYR A 37 11.22 -14.18 -3.40
CA TYR A 37 10.67 -14.99 -2.31
C TYR A 37 9.24 -15.49 -2.58
N ASN A 38 8.72 -15.27 -3.79
CA ASN A 38 7.33 -15.59 -4.16
C ASN A 38 6.32 -15.00 -3.16
N ALA A 39 6.63 -13.79 -2.69
CA ALA A 39 5.79 -13.04 -1.77
C ALA A 39 5.00 -11.97 -2.53
N HIS A 40 3.85 -11.59 -1.96
CA HIS A 40 2.99 -10.55 -2.50
C HIS A 40 2.74 -9.51 -1.42
N ALA A 41 2.45 -8.28 -1.84
CA ALA A 41 2.17 -7.18 -0.93
C ALA A 41 1.02 -6.32 -1.45
N THR A 42 0.48 -5.47 -0.60
CA THR A 42 -0.43 -4.38 -0.99
C THR A 42 0.34 -3.08 -0.95
N PHE A 43 0.30 -2.32 -2.04
CA PHE A 43 0.93 -1.01 -2.13
C PHE A 43 -0.13 0.09 -2.09
N PHE A 44 -0.16 0.88 -1.02
CA PHE A 44 -1.04 2.05 -0.88
C PHE A 44 -0.31 3.29 -1.41
N MET A 45 -0.55 3.61 -2.67
CA MET A 45 0.21 4.62 -3.40
C MET A 45 -0.36 6.02 -3.25
N GLN A 46 0.51 7.02 -3.06
CA GLN A 46 0.16 8.42 -3.25
C GLN A 46 0.15 8.77 -4.74
N GLY A 47 -0.96 9.32 -5.23
CA GLY A 47 -1.12 9.63 -6.64
C GLY A 47 0.00 10.51 -7.21
N LYS A 48 0.46 11.51 -6.45
CA LYS A 48 1.53 12.42 -6.86
C LYS A 48 2.88 11.74 -7.14
N ASN A 49 3.09 10.53 -6.60
CA ASN A 49 4.36 9.79 -6.74
C ASN A 49 4.35 8.82 -7.93
N ILE A 50 3.21 8.63 -8.60
CA ILE A 50 3.07 7.72 -9.75
C ILE A 50 3.73 8.27 -11.03
N PRO A 51 3.57 9.58 -11.38
CA PRO A 51 4.19 10.10 -12.61
C PRO A 51 5.70 9.87 -12.65
N GLY A 52 6.16 9.24 -13.75
CA GLY A 52 7.56 8.84 -13.93
C GLY A 52 7.94 7.50 -13.29
N LYS A 53 7.00 6.83 -12.61
CA LYS A 53 7.18 5.51 -11.99
C LYS A 53 6.06 4.52 -12.37
N GLU A 54 5.40 4.77 -13.49
CA GLU A 54 4.29 3.95 -14.00
C GLU A 54 4.70 2.49 -14.18
N ASP A 55 5.95 2.23 -14.56
CA ASP A 55 6.49 0.88 -14.72
C ASP A 55 6.49 0.08 -13.40
N PHE A 56 6.70 0.74 -12.26
CA PHE A 56 6.59 0.07 -10.96
C PHE A 56 5.14 -0.33 -10.66
N VAL A 57 4.17 0.56 -10.92
CA VAL A 57 2.74 0.27 -10.72
C VAL A 57 2.29 -0.88 -11.62
N LYS A 58 2.71 -0.88 -12.86
CA LYS A 58 2.48 -1.98 -13.82
C LYS A 58 3.10 -3.28 -13.30
N LYS A 59 4.35 -3.25 -12.85
CA LYS A 59 5.05 -4.43 -12.30
C LYS A 59 4.36 -4.96 -11.04
N MET A 60 3.88 -4.13 -10.12
CA MET A 60 3.07 -4.55 -8.97
C MET A 60 1.90 -5.42 -9.41
N LYS A 61 1.14 -4.95 -10.42
CA LYS A 61 0.00 -5.72 -10.96
C LYS A 61 0.43 -7.03 -11.60
N GLU A 62 1.48 -7.01 -12.42
CA GLU A 62 1.97 -8.19 -13.14
C GLU A 62 2.51 -9.27 -12.20
N THR A 63 3.05 -8.90 -11.03
CA THR A 63 3.58 -9.82 -10.03
C THR A 63 2.54 -10.25 -9.00
N GLY A 64 1.27 -9.85 -9.15
CA GLY A 64 0.19 -10.27 -8.27
C GLY A 64 0.10 -9.49 -6.96
N CYS A 65 0.77 -8.35 -6.86
CA CYS A 65 0.58 -7.43 -5.75
C CYS A 65 -0.75 -6.68 -5.88
N GLU A 66 -1.34 -6.31 -4.76
CA GLU A 66 -2.58 -5.56 -4.72
C GLU A 66 -2.29 -4.06 -4.85
N LEU A 67 -3.11 -3.39 -5.68
CA LEU A 67 -3.02 -1.96 -5.90
C LEU A 67 -3.97 -1.24 -4.95
N GLY A 68 -3.42 -0.44 -4.06
CA GLY A 68 -4.13 0.37 -3.08
C GLY A 68 -3.99 1.87 -3.33
N ASN A 69 -5.01 2.62 -2.91
CA ASN A 69 -5.06 4.07 -2.99
C ASN A 69 -4.69 4.67 -1.63
N HIS A 70 -3.79 5.67 -1.61
CA HIS A 70 -3.40 6.40 -0.39
C HIS A 70 -3.62 7.91 -0.52
N SER A 71 -4.69 8.32 -1.22
CA SER A 71 -4.96 9.70 -1.63
C SER A 71 -3.94 10.26 -2.64
N TYR A 72 -4.14 11.48 -3.11
CA TYR A 72 -3.22 12.08 -4.08
C TYR A 72 -1.94 12.60 -3.44
N ASP A 73 -2.03 13.43 -2.39
CA ASP A 73 -0.90 14.11 -1.76
C ASP A 73 -0.88 14.02 -0.22
N HIS A 74 -1.56 12.99 0.32
CA HIS A 74 -1.54 12.62 1.73
C HIS A 74 -2.18 13.63 2.71
N PRO A 75 -3.30 14.30 2.38
CA PRO A 75 -3.96 15.17 3.35
C PRO A 75 -4.69 14.36 4.43
N GLN A 76 -4.90 14.95 5.59
CA GLN A 76 -5.83 14.37 6.57
C GLN A 76 -7.27 14.49 6.05
N LEU A 77 -7.81 13.41 5.45
CA LEU A 77 -9.10 13.40 4.77
C LEU A 77 -10.27 13.88 5.65
N THR A 78 -10.20 13.63 6.97
CA THR A 78 -11.24 14.07 7.92
C THR A 78 -11.39 15.59 8.04
N LYS A 79 -10.45 16.36 7.49
CA LYS A 79 -10.49 17.82 7.44
C LYS A 79 -10.99 18.36 6.09
N LEU A 80 -11.31 17.49 5.14
CA LEU A 80 -11.74 17.85 3.80
C LEU A 80 -13.26 17.70 3.63
N SER A 81 -13.81 18.45 2.67
CA SER A 81 -15.17 18.23 2.19
C SER A 81 -15.27 16.95 1.36
N ALA A 82 -16.48 16.41 1.23
CA ALA A 82 -16.76 15.22 0.42
C ALA A 82 -16.21 15.31 -1.02
N ASP A 83 -16.40 16.46 -1.68
CA ASP A 83 -15.91 16.68 -3.05
C ASP A 83 -14.38 16.66 -3.13
N LYS A 84 -13.70 17.23 -2.13
CA LYS A 84 -12.24 17.21 -2.07
C LYS A 84 -11.72 15.79 -1.81
N ILE A 85 -12.39 15.02 -0.94
CA ILE A 85 -12.06 13.60 -0.71
C ILE A 85 -12.24 12.82 -2.02
N ALA A 86 -13.38 12.95 -2.68
CA ALA A 86 -13.66 12.28 -3.95
C ALA A 86 -12.61 12.61 -5.03
N ASN A 87 -12.15 13.85 -5.09
CA ASN A 87 -11.09 14.28 -6.01
C ASN A 87 -9.75 13.63 -5.67
N GLN A 88 -9.34 13.59 -4.39
CA GLN A 88 -8.11 12.93 -3.93
C GLN A 88 -8.08 11.44 -4.34
N ILE A 89 -9.19 10.75 -4.13
CA ILE A 89 -9.31 9.31 -4.44
C ILE A 89 -9.42 9.08 -5.96
N GLY A 90 -10.28 9.85 -6.64
CA GLY A 90 -10.51 9.71 -8.09
C GLY A 90 -9.25 9.97 -8.90
N THR A 91 -8.55 11.07 -8.66
CA THR A 91 -7.31 11.39 -9.37
C THR A 91 -6.25 10.29 -9.20
N THR A 92 -6.11 9.74 -8.00
CA THR A 92 -5.17 8.64 -7.74
C THR A 92 -5.59 7.36 -8.45
N ASN A 93 -6.88 7.01 -8.43
CA ASN A 93 -7.40 5.85 -9.17
C ASN A 93 -7.16 5.97 -10.68
N ASP A 94 -7.35 7.17 -11.24
CA ASP A 94 -7.11 7.41 -12.67
C ASP A 94 -5.63 7.19 -13.04
N LEU A 95 -4.71 7.65 -12.20
CA LEU A 95 -3.28 7.42 -12.40
C LEU A 95 -2.90 5.94 -12.30
N ILE A 96 -3.44 5.23 -11.32
CA ILE A 96 -3.25 3.77 -11.17
C ILE A 96 -3.81 3.04 -12.39
N GLN A 97 -5.02 3.41 -12.85
CA GLN A 97 -5.64 2.82 -14.04
C GLN A 97 -4.81 3.05 -15.29
N GLN A 98 -4.27 4.25 -15.47
CA GLN A 98 -3.41 4.58 -16.62
C GLN A 98 -2.12 3.76 -16.62
N ALA A 99 -1.51 3.57 -15.44
CA ALA A 99 -0.25 2.87 -15.29
C ALA A 99 -0.40 1.33 -15.41
N ALA A 100 -1.42 0.75 -14.78
CA ALA A 100 -1.56 -0.71 -14.61
C ALA A 100 -2.73 -1.34 -15.39
N GLY A 101 -3.59 -0.55 -16.01
CA GLY A 101 -4.79 -1.05 -16.70
C GLY A 101 -5.90 -1.51 -15.75
N SER A 102 -5.78 -1.24 -14.45
CA SER A 102 -6.81 -1.52 -13.43
C SER A 102 -6.73 -0.49 -12.31
N THR A 103 -7.88 -0.16 -11.70
CA THR A 103 -7.94 0.76 -10.55
C THR A 103 -7.49 0.07 -9.26
N ALA A 104 -7.30 0.88 -8.20
CA ALA A 104 -7.14 0.36 -6.85
C ALA A 104 -8.40 -0.42 -6.41
N THR A 105 -8.19 -1.49 -5.65
CA THR A 105 -9.25 -2.35 -5.09
C THR A 105 -9.53 -2.02 -3.62
N VAL A 106 -8.56 -1.41 -2.94
CA VAL A 106 -8.59 -1.00 -1.54
C VAL A 106 -8.00 0.38 -1.37
N MET A 107 -8.26 1.02 -0.23
CA MET A 107 -7.58 2.26 0.13
C MET A 107 -7.14 2.25 1.58
N ARG A 108 -6.13 3.03 1.89
CA ARG A 108 -5.74 3.34 3.27
C ARG A 108 -5.82 4.84 3.47
N PRO A 109 -6.68 5.32 4.42
CA PRO A 109 -6.74 6.75 4.68
C PRO A 109 -5.45 7.24 5.32
N PRO A 110 -4.90 8.38 4.88
CA PRO A 110 -3.75 9.00 5.53
C PRO A 110 -3.94 9.12 7.05
N TYR A 111 -2.89 8.80 7.81
CA TYR A 111 -2.90 8.79 9.29
C TYR A 111 -3.89 7.79 9.91
N GLY A 112 -4.52 6.90 9.16
CA GLY A 112 -5.61 6.05 9.62
C GLY A 112 -6.87 6.82 10.07
N ALA A 113 -6.98 8.10 9.70
CA ALA A 113 -8.03 8.99 10.18
C ALA A 113 -9.33 8.80 9.37
N ILE A 114 -10.40 8.43 10.04
CA ILE A 114 -11.69 8.12 9.44
C ILE A 114 -12.81 8.85 10.21
N ASN A 115 -13.75 9.44 9.47
CA ASN A 115 -15.03 9.95 9.97
C ASN A 115 -16.16 9.57 8.99
N ASP A 116 -17.38 9.95 9.28
CA ASP A 116 -18.54 9.59 8.45
C ASP A 116 -18.45 10.18 7.03
N THR A 117 -17.89 11.38 6.88
CA THR A 117 -17.68 12.00 5.56
C THR A 117 -16.67 11.19 4.74
N VAL A 118 -15.58 10.72 5.33
CA VAL A 118 -14.60 9.85 4.67
C VAL A 118 -15.27 8.54 4.28
N ARG A 119 -16.01 7.89 5.19
CA ARG A 119 -16.71 6.62 4.93
C ARG A 119 -17.65 6.71 3.73
N SER A 120 -18.42 7.78 3.64
CA SER A 120 -19.41 7.97 2.57
C SER A 120 -18.81 8.41 1.23
N SER A 121 -17.60 8.98 1.23
CA SER A 121 -17.00 9.61 0.03
C SER A 121 -15.95 8.75 -0.67
N VAL A 122 -15.38 7.74 0.01
CA VAL A 122 -14.23 6.98 -0.53
C VAL A 122 -14.65 5.91 -1.54
N GLY A 123 -15.74 5.17 -1.30
CA GLY A 123 -16.24 4.15 -2.23
C GLY A 123 -15.36 2.90 -2.38
N LEU A 124 -14.31 2.75 -1.58
CA LEU A 124 -13.41 1.59 -1.55
C LEU A 124 -13.34 1.01 -0.13
N PRO A 125 -13.10 -0.30 0.02
CA PRO A 125 -12.76 -0.87 1.32
C PRO A 125 -11.55 -0.16 1.93
N MET A 126 -11.68 0.26 3.19
CA MET A 126 -10.61 0.93 3.93
C MET A 126 -9.86 -0.06 4.79
N ILE A 127 -8.56 -0.19 4.56
CA ILE A 127 -7.68 -1.12 5.25
C ILE A 127 -6.74 -0.32 6.16
N LEU A 128 -6.78 -0.59 7.45
CA LEU A 128 -5.81 -0.09 8.42
C LEU A 128 -4.68 -1.11 8.63
N TRP A 129 -4.11 -1.18 9.81
CA TRP A 129 -3.03 -2.10 10.18
C TRP A 129 -3.20 -2.59 11.62
N SER A 130 -2.56 -3.69 11.94
CA SER A 130 -2.46 -4.21 13.31
C SER A 130 -1.05 -4.08 13.88
N ILE A 131 -0.01 -4.07 13.01
CA ILE A 131 1.38 -3.85 13.41
C ILE A 131 1.93 -2.62 12.67
N ASP A 132 2.35 -1.59 13.41
CA ASP A 132 3.12 -0.45 12.90
C ASP A 132 4.60 -0.71 13.18
N THR A 133 5.39 -0.90 12.13
CA THR A 133 6.85 -1.12 12.26
C THR A 133 7.60 0.11 12.75
N LEU A 134 6.95 1.28 12.69
CA LEU A 134 7.57 2.59 12.99
C LEU A 134 8.82 2.88 12.13
N ASP A 135 8.92 2.29 10.94
CA ASP A 135 10.03 2.48 10.00
C ASP A 135 10.23 3.95 9.64
N TRP A 136 9.13 4.69 9.48
CA TRP A 136 9.09 6.13 9.23
C TRP A 136 9.75 6.95 10.36
N LYS A 137 9.80 6.41 11.58
CA LYS A 137 10.31 7.08 12.78
C LYS A 137 11.70 6.60 13.15
N THR A 138 11.89 5.29 13.22
CA THR A 138 13.17 4.69 13.67
C THR A 138 14.24 4.75 12.60
N ARG A 139 13.87 4.68 11.33
CA ARG A 139 14.78 4.64 10.17
C ARG A 139 15.88 3.59 10.37
N ASN A 140 15.47 2.40 10.83
CA ASN A 140 16.36 1.30 11.18
C ASN A 140 15.71 -0.04 10.82
N ALA A 141 16.30 -0.76 9.86
CA ALA A 141 15.77 -2.03 9.35
C ALA A 141 15.64 -3.08 10.47
N GLN A 142 16.65 -3.22 11.34
CA GLN A 142 16.60 -4.19 12.42
C GLN A 142 15.47 -3.91 13.41
N SER A 143 15.22 -2.63 13.72
CA SER A 143 14.09 -2.25 14.59
C SER A 143 12.75 -2.66 13.99
N SER A 144 12.56 -2.51 12.69
CA SER A 144 11.34 -2.95 12.00
C SER A 144 11.20 -4.48 12.01
N ILE A 145 12.29 -5.20 11.76
CA ILE A 145 12.33 -6.66 11.84
C ILE A 145 11.96 -7.12 13.25
N ASP A 146 12.59 -6.56 14.28
CA ASP A 146 12.35 -6.93 15.68
C ASP A 146 10.89 -6.69 16.08
N THR A 147 10.30 -5.55 15.67
CA THR A 147 8.88 -5.24 15.92
C THR A 147 7.97 -6.32 15.32
N VAL A 148 8.19 -6.67 14.05
CA VAL A 148 7.37 -7.70 13.39
C VAL A 148 7.57 -9.05 14.04
N MET A 149 8.83 -9.49 14.23
CA MET A 149 9.12 -10.84 14.73
C MET A 149 8.67 -11.08 16.17
N ASN A 150 8.58 -10.02 16.99
CA ASN A 150 8.09 -10.14 18.37
C ASN A 150 6.56 -10.23 18.46
N ASP A 151 5.84 -9.55 17.56
CA ASP A 151 4.40 -9.32 17.73
C ASP A 151 3.52 -10.05 16.71
N VAL A 152 4.10 -10.53 15.58
CA VAL A 152 3.33 -11.05 14.45
C VAL A 152 2.52 -12.30 14.80
N GLN A 153 1.25 -12.27 14.40
CA GLN A 153 0.30 -13.37 14.50
C GLN A 153 -0.41 -13.61 13.16
N ASP A 154 -1.11 -14.73 13.06
CA ASP A 154 -1.94 -15.04 11.91
C ASP A 154 -3.04 -13.97 11.71
N GLY A 155 -3.14 -13.46 10.50
CA GLY A 155 -4.10 -12.43 10.11
C GLY A 155 -3.63 -11.00 10.28
N ASP A 156 -2.39 -10.78 10.74
CA ASP A 156 -1.87 -9.42 10.90
C ASP A 156 -1.66 -8.68 9.58
N VAL A 157 -1.88 -7.37 9.64
CA VAL A 157 -1.60 -6.40 8.59
C VAL A 157 -0.45 -5.51 9.04
N ILE A 158 0.68 -5.60 8.34
CA ILE A 158 1.92 -4.94 8.71
C ILE A 158 2.07 -3.65 7.90
N LEU A 159 2.23 -2.52 8.61
CA LEU A 159 2.47 -1.20 8.02
C LEU A 159 3.97 -0.94 7.86
N MET A 160 4.36 -0.68 6.63
CA MET A 160 5.69 -0.20 6.22
C MET A 160 5.54 0.89 5.15
N HIS A 161 6.65 1.49 4.74
CA HIS A 161 6.66 2.55 3.72
C HIS A 161 7.76 2.29 2.69
N ASP A 162 7.42 2.20 1.40
CA ASP A 162 8.40 1.92 0.33
C ASP A 162 9.15 3.15 -0.19
N ILE A 163 9.00 4.28 0.49
CA ILE A 163 9.78 5.50 0.27
C ILE A 163 11.03 5.59 1.17
N HIS A 164 11.17 4.68 2.13
CA HIS A 164 12.28 4.65 3.08
C HIS A 164 13.27 3.55 2.74
N THR A 165 14.56 3.91 2.63
CA THR A 165 15.64 2.96 2.33
C THR A 165 15.68 1.80 3.32
N GLU A 166 15.55 2.11 4.60
CA GLU A 166 15.64 1.15 5.71
C GLU A 166 14.46 0.17 5.77
N SER A 167 13.37 0.47 5.08
CA SER A 167 12.22 -0.46 4.96
C SER A 167 12.41 -1.46 3.82
N ILE A 168 13.41 -1.23 2.95
CA ILE A 168 13.71 -2.06 1.78
C ILE A 168 14.96 -2.91 2.03
N ASP A 169 15.88 -2.47 2.87
CA ASP A 169 17.09 -3.19 3.27
C ASP A 169 16.78 -4.43 4.15
#